data_7244fdeb8d0989f7f9815ef2bd087102
#
_entry.id   7244fdeb8d0989f7f9815ef2bd087102
#
_cell.length_a   1.000
_cell.length_b   1.000
_cell.length_c   1.000
_cell.angle_alpha   90.00
_cell.angle_beta   90.00
_cell.angle_gamma   90.00
#
_symmetry.space_group_name_H-M   'P 1'
#
loop_
_entity.id
_entity.type
_entity.pdbx_description
1 polymer ?
#
loop_
_entity_poly.entity_id
_entity_poly.type
_entity_poly.pdbx_seq_one_letter_code
_entity_poly.pdbx_strand_id
1 'polypeptide(L)'
;MTKRIENFSKPVIAAVNGLAYGGGCEIVEATHLSIAVPEAKFSKAEIAIGIPPCFGGTQRLPRLIGRKRALRMILTGEPITAVEAKEAGLINAIADEEKLLDEAVELASKIAQFAPEAVAVCLHAVHRGLNATIDEGLAIEAEAFAKVVPTAATKEALNKFVKAHS
;
A
#
# COMPACT_ATOMS: atom_id res chain seq x y z
N MET A 1 5.27 14.95 2.07
CA MET A 1 4.42 14.45 0.96
C MET A 1 4.00 13.00 1.23
N THR A 2 4.88 12.04 1.30
CA THR A 2 4.58 10.60 1.44
C THR A 2 3.69 10.26 2.65
N LYS A 3 3.91 10.87 3.83
CA LYS A 3 3.02 10.69 4.99
C LYS A 3 1.56 11.10 4.73
N ARG A 4 1.29 12.03 3.80
CA ARG A 4 -0.09 12.40 3.43
C ARG A 4 -0.74 11.34 2.53
N ILE A 5 0.05 10.70 1.66
CA ILE A 5 -0.42 9.57 0.84
C ILE A 5 -0.82 8.41 1.75
N GLU A 6 0.09 8.02 2.62
CA GLU A 6 -0.08 6.92 3.57
C GLU A 6 -1.27 7.09 4.53
N ASN A 7 -1.56 8.33 4.95
CA ASN A 7 -2.69 8.64 5.85
C ASN A 7 -3.96 9.11 5.09
N PHE A 8 -4.01 8.92 3.77
CA PHE A 8 -5.18 9.32 3.02
C PHE A 8 -6.34 8.36 3.31
N SER A 9 -7.55 8.91 3.51
CA SER A 9 -8.73 8.14 3.89
C SER A 9 -9.34 7.30 2.76
N LYS A 10 -8.87 7.49 1.53
CA LYS A 10 -9.23 6.66 0.37
C LYS A 10 -8.00 5.91 -0.11
N PRO A 11 -8.12 4.69 -0.63
CA PRO A 11 -7.00 3.96 -1.20
C PRO A 11 -6.33 4.75 -2.31
N VAL A 12 -5.01 4.84 -2.26
CA VAL A 12 -4.17 5.37 -3.34
C VAL A 12 -3.46 4.19 -3.98
N ILE A 13 -3.62 4.03 -5.28
CA ILE A 13 -3.03 2.94 -6.07
C ILE A 13 -1.96 3.55 -6.97
N ALA A 14 -0.73 3.07 -6.88
CA ALA A 14 0.32 3.43 -7.82
C ALA A 14 0.24 2.55 -9.07
N ALA A 15 0.16 3.17 -10.24
CA ALA A 15 0.33 2.54 -11.54
C ALA A 15 1.73 2.91 -12.06
N VAL A 16 2.68 1.99 -11.95
CA VAL A 16 4.10 2.24 -12.21
C VAL A 16 4.45 1.80 -13.62
N ASN A 17 4.62 2.76 -14.52
CA ASN A 17 4.86 2.51 -15.95
C ASN A 17 6.35 2.57 -16.36
N GLY A 18 7.28 2.48 -15.41
CA GLY A 18 8.71 2.56 -15.71
C GLY A 18 9.59 2.62 -14.47
N LEU A 19 10.55 3.54 -14.45
CA LEU A 19 11.53 3.66 -13.37
C LEU A 19 10.93 4.35 -12.12
N ALA A 20 10.95 3.66 -10.99
CA ALA A 20 10.62 4.20 -9.68
C ALA A 20 11.89 4.26 -8.81
N TYR A 21 12.70 5.29 -8.97
CA TYR A 21 13.99 5.45 -8.28
C TYR A 21 13.92 6.53 -7.21
N GLY A 22 14.66 6.33 -6.12
CA GLY A 22 14.76 7.27 -5.02
C GLY A 22 13.39 7.67 -4.48
N GLY A 23 13.07 8.96 -4.50
CA GLY A 23 11.76 9.48 -4.08
C GLY A 23 10.57 8.88 -4.83
N GLY A 24 10.75 8.45 -6.10
CA GLY A 24 9.73 7.72 -6.85
C GLY A 24 9.40 6.36 -6.21
N CYS A 25 10.45 5.62 -5.81
CA CYS A 25 10.28 4.37 -5.06
C CYS A 25 9.60 4.63 -3.69
N GLU A 26 9.98 5.71 -2.99
CA GLU A 26 9.38 6.09 -1.70
C GLU A 26 7.91 6.51 -1.82
N ILE A 27 7.49 7.02 -2.97
CA ILE A 27 6.06 7.27 -3.27
C ILE A 27 5.33 5.93 -3.39
N VAL A 28 5.87 4.97 -4.15
CA VAL A 28 5.27 3.63 -4.26
C VAL A 28 5.14 2.97 -2.88
N GLU A 29 6.18 3.03 -2.05
CA GLU A 29 6.17 2.52 -0.67
C GLU A 29 5.09 3.17 0.22
N ALA A 30 4.72 4.41 -0.08
CA ALA A 30 3.72 5.17 0.68
C ALA A 30 2.29 4.98 0.18
N THR A 31 2.09 4.44 -1.03
CA THR A 31 0.76 4.11 -1.54
C THR A 31 0.21 2.86 -0.88
N HIS A 32 -1.10 2.71 -0.89
CA HIS A 32 -1.76 1.58 -0.23
C HIS A 32 -1.67 0.30 -1.08
N LEU A 33 -1.68 0.45 -2.40
CA LEU A 33 -1.57 -0.63 -3.37
C LEU A 33 -0.75 -0.16 -4.57
N SER A 34 -0.19 -1.10 -5.33
CA SER A 34 0.61 -0.76 -6.50
C SER A 34 0.61 -1.88 -7.55
N ILE A 35 0.54 -1.47 -8.81
CA ILE A 35 0.64 -2.34 -9.98
C ILE A 35 1.76 -1.74 -10.86
N ALA A 36 2.57 -2.57 -11.49
CA ALA A 36 3.66 -2.11 -12.33
C ALA A 36 3.68 -2.82 -13.69
N VAL A 37 4.30 -2.20 -14.69
CA VAL A 37 4.62 -2.89 -15.96
C VAL A 37 5.79 -3.85 -15.75
N PRO A 38 5.98 -4.89 -16.62
CA PRO A 38 7.10 -5.84 -16.52
C PRO A 38 8.48 -5.16 -16.54
N GLU A 39 8.62 -4.06 -17.28
CA GLU A 39 9.87 -3.31 -17.46
C GLU A 39 10.18 -2.37 -16.31
N ALA A 40 9.26 -2.17 -15.37
CA ALA A 40 9.46 -1.30 -14.22
C ALA A 40 10.62 -1.76 -13.36
N LYS A 41 11.37 -0.78 -12.86
CA LYS A 41 12.49 -1.02 -11.94
C LYS A 41 12.40 -0.11 -10.73
N PHE A 42 12.77 -0.64 -9.59
CA PHE A 42 12.70 0.04 -8.30
C PHE A 42 14.10 0.13 -7.69
N SER A 43 14.51 1.30 -7.23
CA SER A 43 15.84 1.49 -6.64
C SER A 43 15.85 2.55 -5.55
N LYS A 44 16.77 2.39 -4.61
CA LYS A 44 17.16 3.42 -3.62
C LYS A 44 18.43 4.11 -4.10
N ALA A 45 18.27 4.90 -5.18
CA ALA A 45 19.38 5.53 -5.88
C ALA A 45 20.05 6.67 -5.09
N GLU A 46 19.50 7.08 -3.95
CA GLU A 46 19.99 8.17 -3.10
C GLU A 46 21.43 7.95 -2.65
N ILE A 47 21.84 6.70 -2.42
CA ILE A 47 23.21 6.36 -1.98
C ILE A 47 24.27 6.78 -2.99
N ALA A 48 23.94 6.77 -4.29
CA ALA A 48 24.86 7.18 -5.35
C ALA A 48 25.25 8.66 -5.29
N ILE A 49 24.45 9.49 -4.65
CA ILE A 49 24.71 10.92 -4.43
C ILE A 49 25.05 11.22 -2.96
N GLY A 50 25.33 10.19 -2.14
CA GLY A 50 25.82 10.32 -0.78
C GLY A 50 24.77 10.70 0.26
N ILE A 51 23.47 10.50 -0.02
CA ILE A 51 22.39 10.76 0.93
C ILE A 51 21.56 9.48 1.20
N PRO A 52 20.93 9.37 2.38
CA PRO A 52 19.97 8.31 2.64
C PRO A 52 18.61 8.63 1.99
N PRO A 53 17.72 7.64 1.82
CA PRO A 53 16.31 7.88 1.55
C PRO A 53 15.69 8.82 2.60
N CYS A 54 15.00 9.87 2.16
CA CYS A 54 14.55 10.95 3.04
C CYS A 54 13.03 11.17 3.09
N PHE A 55 12.28 10.45 2.27
CA PHE A 55 10.81 10.51 2.29
C PHE A 55 10.15 9.32 3.01
N GLY A 56 10.92 8.60 3.82
CA GLY A 56 10.46 7.50 4.67
C GLY A 56 10.91 6.11 4.24
N GLY A 57 11.71 5.99 3.17
CA GLY A 57 12.14 4.71 2.62
C GLY A 57 12.98 3.86 3.57
N THR A 58 13.78 4.47 4.44
CA THR A 58 14.51 3.72 5.48
C THR A 58 13.58 3.04 6.49
N GLN A 59 12.32 3.48 6.57
CA GLN A 59 11.33 2.95 7.51
C GLN A 59 10.30 2.05 6.83
N ARG A 60 9.77 2.47 5.64
CA ARG A 60 8.74 1.72 4.92
C ARG A 60 9.30 0.50 4.20
N LEU A 61 10.38 0.68 3.46
CA LEU A 61 10.95 -0.41 2.66
C LEU A 61 11.24 -1.68 3.50
N PRO A 62 11.94 -1.61 4.66
CA PRO A 62 12.21 -2.81 5.45
C PRO A 62 10.96 -3.45 6.06
N ARG A 63 9.86 -2.68 6.25
CA ARG A 63 8.58 -3.21 6.69
C ARG A 63 7.81 -3.92 5.58
N LEU A 64 7.99 -3.49 4.33
CA LEU A 64 7.38 -4.10 3.14
C LEU A 64 8.12 -5.37 2.69
N ILE A 65 9.43 -5.29 2.50
CA ILE A 65 10.22 -6.35 1.85
C ILE A 65 11.20 -7.09 2.78
N GLY A 66 11.16 -6.76 4.06
CA GLY A 66 12.06 -7.31 5.06
C GLY A 66 13.43 -6.62 5.09
N ARG A 67 14.06 -6.64 6.28
CA ARG A 67 15.27 -5.88 6.57
C ARG A 67 16.45 -6.19 5.62
N LYS A 68 16.68 -7.46 5.27
CA LYS A 68 17.84 -7.85 4.47
C LYS A 68 17.77 -7.35 3.02
N ARG A 69 16.60 -7.51 2.38
CA ARG A 69 16.36 -7.01 1.02
C ARG A 69 16.42 -5.47 0.98
N ALA A 70 15.78 -4.81 1.94
CA ALA A 70 15.80 -3.35 2.05
C ALA A 70 17.23 -2.79 2.21
N LEU A 71 18.05 -3.38 3.09
CA LEU A 71 19.43 -2.95 3.27
C LEU A 71 20.27 -3.15 2.01
N ARG A 72 20.09 -4.26 1.27
CA ARG A 72 20.75 -4.44 -0.02
C ARG A 72 20.42 -3.29 -0.97
N MET A 73 19.13 -3.00 -1.20
CA MET A 73 18.73 -1.91 -2.07
C MET A 73 19.25 -0.54 -1.61
N ILE A 74 19.17 -0.24 -0.32
CA ILE A 74 19.58 1.06 0.24
C ILE A 74 21.10 1.26 0.16
N LEU A 75 21.87 0.21 0.43
CA LEU A 75 23.33 0.34 0.55
C LEU A 75 24.07 0.17 -0.79
N THR A 76 23.45 -0.50 -1.77
CA THR A 76 24.06 -0.69 -3.09
C THR A 76 23.50 0.26 -4.14
N GLY A 77 22.24 0.74 -3.96
CA GLY A 77 21.51 1.46 -4.99
C GLY A 77 21.10 0.59 -6.17
N GLU A 78 21.40 -0.72 -6.13
CA GLU A 78 21.05 -1.64 -7.21
C GLU A 78 19.53 -1.71 -7.41
N PRO A 79 19.05 -1.60 -8.65
CA PRO A 79 17.63 -1.74 -8.93
C PRO A 79 17.17 -3.20 -8.84
N ILE A 80 15.92 -3.39 -8.42
CA ILE A 80 15.19 -4.66 -8.56
C ILE A 80 14.16 -4.55 -9.68
N THR A 81 13.85 -5.68 -10.32
CA THR A 81 12.83 -5.81 -11.36
C THR A 81 11.42 -5.79 -10.77
N ALA A 82 10.39 -5.63 -11.63
CA ALA A 82 8.99 -5.75 -11.23
C ALA A 82 8.67 -7.14 -10.63
N VAL A 83 9.27 -8.21 -11.17
CA VAL A 83 9.10 -9.58 -10.66
C VAL A 83 9.64 -9.68 -9.23
N GLU A 84 10.89 -9.26 -9.00
CA GLU A 84 11.49 -9.24 -7.68
C GLU A 84 10.73 -8.35 -6.69
N ALA A 85 10.21 -7.21 -7.15
CA ALA A 85 9.41 -6.30 -6.34
C ALA A 85 8.07 -6.94 -5.90
N LYS A 86 7.41 -7.68 -6.80
CA LYS A 86 6.20 -8.45 -6.50
C LYS A 86 6.48 -9.59 -5.52
N GLU A 87 7.50 -10.40 -5.76
CA GLU A 87 7.91 -11.50 -4.87
C GLU A 87 8.32 -11.00 -3.48
N ALA A 88 8.90 -9.81 -3.42
CA ALA A 88 9.28 -9.19 -2.16
C ALA A 88 8.10 -8.56 -1.40
N GLY A 89 6.98 -8.30 -2.05
CA GLY A 89 5.82 -7.61 -1.47
C GLY A 89 5.87 -6.09 -1.57
N LEU A 90 6.74 -5.53 -2.42
CA LEU A 90 6.79 -4.09 -2.68
C LEU A 90 5.62 -3.64 -3.56
N ILE A 91 5.20 -4.49 -4.51
CA ILE A 91 4.04 -4.26 -5.37
C ILE A 91 3.07 -5.46 -5.34
N ASN A 92 1.81 -5.21 -5.68
CA ASN A 92 0.75 -6.24 -5.65
C ASN A 92 0.68 -7.07 -6.92
N ALA A 93 0.84 -6.43 -8.09
CA ALA A 93 0.65 -7.09 -9.39
C ALA A 93 1.57 -6.51 -10.47
N ILE A 94 1.68 -7.26 -11.56
CA ILE A 94 2.32 -6.83 -12.80
C ILE A 94 1.25 -6.92 -13.88
N ALA A 95 1.11 -5.86 -14.68
CA ALA A 95 0.17 -5.72 -15.78
C ALA A 95 0.91 -5.31 -17.05
N ASP A 96 0.41 -5.74 -18.21
CA ASP A 96 0.88 -5.26 -19.50
C ASP A 96 0.77 -3.72 -19.57
N GLU A 97 1.70 -3.05 -20.26
CA GLU A 97 1.74 -1.59 -20.34
C GLU A 97 0.41 -0.99 -20.82
N GLU A 98 -0.18 -1.60 -21.84
CA GLU A 98 -1.46 -1.17 -22.43
C GLU A 98 -2.65 -1.33 -21.46
N LYS A 99 -2.53 -2.22 -20.46
CA LYS A 99 -3.59 -2.55 -19.50
C LYS A 99 -3.37 -1.96 -18.11
N LEU A 100 -2.20 -1.36 -17.87
CA LEU A 100 -1.79 -0.90 -16.53
C LEU A 100 -2.85 -0.01 -15.86
N LEU A 101 -3.35 0.99 -16.58
CA LEU A 101 -4.36 1.90 -16.03
C LEU A 101 -5.71 1.22 -15.86
N ASP A 102 -6.10 0.37 -16.80
CA ASP A 102 -7.38 -0.35 -16.74
C ASP A 102 -7.41 -1.30 -15.53
N GLU A 103 -6.32 -2.05 -15.29
CA GLU A 103 -6.21 -2.92 -14.11
C GLU A 103 -6.19 -2.12 -12.80
N ALA A 104 -5.54 -0.96 -12.77
CA ALA A 104 -5.56 -0.09 -11.60
C ALA A 104 -6.97 0.46 -11.33
N VAL A 105 -7.71 0.86 -12.37
CA VAL A 105 -9.11 1.32 -12.29
C VAL A 105 -10.02 0.18 -11.88
N GLU A 106 -9.82 -1.02 -12.42
CA GLU A 106 -10.60 -2.21 -12.02
C GLU A 106 -10.41 -2.52 -10.52
N LEU A 107 -9.15 -2.49 -10.03
CA LEU A 107 -8.86 -2.66 -8.61
C LEU A 107 -9.52 -1.58 -7.75
N ALA A 108 -9.42 -0.31 -8.17
CA ALA A 108 -10.08 0.80 -7.50
C ALA A 108 -11.62 0.63 -7.48
N SER A 109 -12.20 0.17 -8.59
CA SER A 109 -13.64 -0.06 -8.74
C SER A 109 -14.13 -1.20 -7.83
N LYS A 110 -13.34 -2.27 -7.68
CA LYS A 110 -13.64 -3.35 -6.72
C LYS A 110 -13.69 -2.83 -5.28
N ILE A 111 -12.80 -1.92 -4.92
CA ILE A 111 -12.78 -1.32 -3.57
C ILE A 111 -13.94 -0.33 -3.40
N ALA A 112 -14.25 0.45 -4.44
CA ALA A 112 -15.30 1.47 -4.42
C ALA A 112 -16.73 0.91 -4.28
N GLN A 113 -16.91 -0.41 -4.40
CA GLN A 113 -18.19 -1.08 -4.13
C GLN A 113 -18.53 -1.12 -2.63
N PHE A 114 -17.54 -0.95 -1.77
CA PHE A 114 -17.71 -1.00 -0.32
C PHE A 114 -17.94 0.38 0.28
N ALA A 115 -18.53 0.41 1.48
CA ALA A 115 -18.78 1.65 2.19
C ALA A 115 -17.46 2.42 2.44
N PRO A 116 -17.38 3.71 2.05
CA PRO A 116 -16.15 4.50 2.18
C PRO A 116 -15.62 4.57 3.61
N GLU A 117 -16.51 4.59 4.60
CA GLU A 117 -16.17 4.60 6.02
C GLU A 117 -15.49 3.29 6.43
N ALA A 118 -15.98 2.14 5.95
CA ALA A 118 -15.39 0.84 6.23
C ALA A 118 -13.98 0.74 5.61
N VAL A 119 -13.81 1.20 4.37
CA VAL A 119 -12.50 1.25 3.71
C VAL A 119 -11.54 2.15 4.48
N ALA A 120 -11.98 3.34 4.87
CA ALA A 120 -11.14 4.30 5.61
C ALA A 120 -10.68 3.76 6.97
N VAL A 121 -11.55 3.08 7.72
CA VAL A 121 -11.15 2.52 9.03
C VAL A 121 -10.25 1.30 8.87
N CYS A 122 -10.39 0.48 7.82
CA CYS A 122 -9.45 -0.59 7.51
C CYS A 122 -8.04 -0.05 7.23
N LEU A 123 -7.93 0.98 6.37
CA LEU A 123 -6.65 1.64 6.09
C LEU A 123 -6.03 2.19 7.37
N HIS A 124 -6.82 2.88 8.18
CA HIS A 124 -6.37 3.46 9.45
C HIS A 124 -5.89 2.38 10.43
N ALA A 125 -6.67 1.33 10.64
CA ALA A 125 -6.34 0.27 11.59
C ALA A 125 -5.05 -0.47 11.18
N VAL A 126 -4.91 -0.84 9.90
CA VAL A 126 -3.69 -1.50 9.39
C VAL A 126 -2.48 -0.57 9.53
N HIS A 127 -2.59 0.67 9.03
CA HIS A 127 -1.46 1.59 9.05
C HIS A 127 -1.01 1.94 10.48
N ARG A 128 -1.93 2.20 11.39
CA ARG A 128 -1.62 2.53 12.78
C ARG A 128 -1.14 1.31 13.57
N GLY A 129 -1.79 0.17 13.37
CA GLY A 129 -1.45 -1.08 14.06
C GLY A 129 -0.06 -1.59 13.72
N LEU A 130 0.38 -1.49 12.45
CA LEU A 130 1.74 -1.87 12.03
C LEU A 130 2.85 -0.99 12.64
N ASN A 131 2.49 0.17 13.20
CA ASN A 131 3.42 1.08 13.87
C ASN A 131 3.29 1.08 15.40
N ALA A 132 2.56 0.12 15.97
CA ALA A 132 2.30 -0.05 17.39
C ALA A 132 2.69 -1.48 17.84
N THR A 133 2.59 -1.77 19.13
CA THR A 133 2.63 -3.15 19.61
C THR A 133 1.38 -3.89 19.16
N ILE A 134 1.40 -5.23 19.19
CA ILE A 134 0.22 -6.02 18.79
C ILE A 134 -1.00 -5.68 19.67
N ASP A 135 -0.82 -5.49 20.96
CA ASP A 135 -1.91 -5.19 21.89
C ASP A 135 -2.52 -3.80 21.62
N GLU A 136 -1.68 -2.81 21.33
CA GLU A 136 -2.12 -1.48 20.91
C GLU A 136 -2.81 -1.55 19.53
N GLY A 137 -2.28 -2.35 18.60
CA GLY A 137 -2.88 -2.57 17.29
C GLY A 137 -4.28 -3.17 17.39
N LEU A 138 -4.48 -4.18 18.25
CA LEU A 138 -5.78 -4.77 18.53
C LEU A 138 -6.76 -3.77 19.18
N ALA A 139 -6.27 -2.88 20.04
CA ALA A 139 -7.09 -1.83 20.61
C ALA A 139 -7.53 -0.80 19.54
N ILE A 140 -6.63 -0.42 18.62
CA ILE A 140 -6.95 0.45 17.48
C ILE A 140 -8.01 -0.21 16.57
N GLU A 141 -7.87 -1.50 16.30
CA GLU A 141 -8.84 -2.27 15.50
C GLU A 141 -10.22 -2.29 16.16
N ALA A 142 -10.29 -2.58 17.47
CA ALA A 142 -11.53 -2.58 18.23
C ALA A 142 -12.22 -1.20 18.22
N GLU A 143 -11.47 -0.12 18.37
CA GLU A 143 -11.98 1.26 18.27
C GLU A 143 -12.51 1.56 16.86
N ALA A 144 -11.78 1.15 15.83
CA ALA A 144 -12.17 1.32 14.43
C ALA A 144 -13.47 0.55 14.12
N PHE A 145 -13.59 -0.68 14.59
CA PHE A 145 -14.79 -1.51 14.47
C PHE A 145 -16.00 -0.85 15.17
N ALA A 146 -15.83 -0.38 16.40
CA ALA A 146 -16.88 0.28 17.15
C ALA A 146 -17.43 1.53 16.46
N LYS A 147 -16.62 2.25 15.68
CA LYS A 147 -17.02 3.43 14.90
C LYS A 147 -17.88 3.06 13.68
N VAL A 148 -17.64 1.92 13.05
CA VAL A 148 -18.29 1.54 11.78
C VAL A 148 -19.58 0.76 11.99
N VAL A 149 -19.63 -0.13 12.99
CA VAL A 149 -20.78 -1.02 13.25
C VAL A 149 -22.12 -0.28 13.35
N PRO A 150 -22.24 0.87 14.04
CA PRO A 150 -23.53 1.56 14.19
C PRO A 150 -23.99 2.31 12.92
N THR A 151 -23.16 2.39 11.87
CA THR A 151 -23.49 3.16 10.66
C THR A 151 -24.64 2.53 9.88
N ALA A 152 -25.38 3.36 9.15
CA ALA A 152 -26.48 2.91 8.28
C ALA A 152 -25.95 1.99 7.17
N ALA A 153 -24.77 2.29 6.60
CA ALA A 153 -24.13 1.49 5.55
C ALA A 153 -23.80 0.08 6.03
N THR A 154 -23.25 -0.07 7.26
CA THR A 154 -22.96 -1.39 7.83
C THR A 154 -24.24 -2.18 8.10
N LYS A 155 -25.30 -1.56 8.63
CA LYS A 155 -26.60 -2.21 8.86
C LYS A 155 -27.20 -2.70 7.55
N GLU A 156 -27.17 -1.89 6.49
CA GLU A 156 -27.66 -2.27 5.16
C GLU A 156 -26.86 -3.45 4.58
N ALA A 157 -25.53 -3.40 4.66
CA ALA A 157 -24.65 -4.47 4.19
C ALA A 157 -24.92 -5.79 4.93
N LEU A 158 -25.04 -5.74 6.27
CA LEU A 158 -25.38 -6.91 7.08
C LEU A 158 -26.75 -7.51 6.70
N ASN A 159 -27.75 -6.67 6.50
CA ASN A 159 -29.08 -7.14 6.07
C ASN A 159 -29.05 -7.81 4.69
N LYS A 160 -28.26 -7.27 3.74
CA LYS A 160 -28.05 -7.91 2.42
C LYS A 160 -27.34 -9.26 2.57
N PHE A 161 -26.29 -9.32 3.40
CA PHE A 161 -25.54 -10.55 3.64
C PHE A 161 -26.42 -11.65 4.24
N VAL A 162 -27.20 -11.34 5.28
CA VAL A 162 -28.11 -12.32 5.92
C VAL A 162 -29.12 -12.83 4.91
N LYS A 163 -29.75 -11.94 4.11
CA LYS A 163 -30.74 -12.36 3.09
C LYS A 163 -30.15 -13.22 1.96
N ALA A 164 -28.87 -13.09 1.67
CA ALA A 164 -28.21 -13.88 0.63
C ALA A 164 -27.80 -15.28 1.11
N HIS A 165 -27.78 -15.52 2.44
CA HIS A 165 -27.32 -16.77 3.05
C HIS A 165 -28.42 -17.46 3.93
N SER A 166 -29.62 -16.93 3.92
CA SER A 166 -30.85 -17.55 4.47
C SER A 166 -31.73 -18.11 3.33
#